data_cd1de9683f03a2b7382f22346a222776
#
_entry.id   cd1de9683f03a2b7382f22346a222776
#
_cell.length_a   1.000
_cell.length_b   1.000
_cell.length_c   1.000
_cell.angle_alpha   90.00
_cell.angle_beta   90.00
_cell.angle_gamma   90.00
#
_symmetry.space_group_name_H-M   'P 1'
#
loop_
_entity.id
_entity.type
_entity.pdbx_description
1 polymer ?
#
loop_
_entity_poly.entity_id
_entity_poly.type
_entity_poly.pdbx_seq_one_letter_code
_entity_poly.pdbx_strand_id
1 'polypeptide(L)'
;MARAQHHGQEREGGIPDGLILGIMGFLLGMTILVWTGTGIAGLVSHGAWPAEVHFTRTPVAMRHLIAEPHDIAGAWRPAPPEGLPGSGLFWGVFIGQLMVLFVLTVFVMGVIARTRLRHAARRTAALKAAEAAVEPETPVRPRQAPQRPVEAPTAVDPEPEPVPVGPAAAPTAGPAGPSVTTDHELTRTYAAFAALRSDKGKRLVQPAVLNAAGPVLVTTADPDTFHQTVGNRAKLGPVHVYDPAHLVDTPARLRWAPHSGCADVPTAVTRARALLFPVRPRAAADAAMFDAAETLLRCWLHAAAVDGQPFRQVHRWAGGSSGQDAVRILRTHPKAASGWSGELESVLHAHTHRRDAAQALVHRALESLNSVHIRDACNPGRTDGLELESFLTDLGTLYVVGEPNEDPRTHPGAMPLLTALVSSVVEHGRRMAAGSSSGRLDPPMTLVLDDIAALAPIPELPDLLATGTAAGLPTLAVLRSPEQARDHWRGPLWHRADARLVLGTQPPALLDEVPDAVRLP
;
A
#
# COMPACT_ATOMS: atom_id res chain seq x y z
N MET A 1 -19.26 -17.78 52.72
CA MET A 1 -19.51 -16.33 52.89
C MET A 1 -18.22 -15.56 52.67
N ALA A 2 -18.04 -14.93 51.52
CA ALA A 2 -17.15 -13.78 51.27
C ALA A 2 -17.44 -13.27 49.84
N ARG A 3 -18.18 -12.17 49.75
CA ARG A 3 -18.46 -11.44 48.48
C ARG A 3 -17.21 -10.68 48.09
N ALA A 4 -16.65 -10.93 46.92
CA ALA A 4 -15.70 -10.06 46.28
C ALA A 4 -16.46 -8.97 45.53
N GLN A 5 -16.26 -7.71 45.94
CA GLN A 5 -16.77 -6.53 45.28
C GLN A 5 -15.86 -6.18 44.09
N HIS A 6 -16.41 -6.23 42.89
CA HIS A 6 -15.81 -5.63 41.71
C HIS A 6 -16.06 -4.12 41.75
N HIS A 7 -15.02 -3.35 41.97
CA HIS A 7 -15.00 -1.92 41.67
C HIS A 7 -14.86 -1.73 40.16
N GLY A 8 -15.97 -1.39 39.51
CA GLY A 8 -15.96 -0.83 38.17
C GLY A 8 -15.36 0.60 38.23
N GLN A 9 -14.21 0.80 37.61
CA GLN A 9 -13.69 2.14 37.35
C GLN A 9 -14.42 2.68 36.12
N GLU A 10 -15.39 3.56 36.38
CA GLU A 10 -15.97 4.46 35.38
C GLU A 10 -14.86 5.39 34.88
N ARG A 11 -14.49 5.24 33.59
CA ARG A 11 -13.64 6.22 32.90
C ARG A 11 -14.51 7.44 32.62
N GLU A 12 -14.42 8.45 33.45
CA GLU A 12 -14.88 9.80 33.13
C GLU A 12 -14.17 10.26 31.85
N GLY A 13 -14.96 10.65 30.85
CA GLY A 13 -14.51 11.22 29.59
C GLY A 13 -13.93 12.62 29.80
N GLY A 14 -12.69 12.72 30.30
CA GLY A 14 -11.94 13.95 30.38
C GLY A 14 -11.47 14.40 28.99
N ILE A 15 -11.51 15.72 28.72
CA ILE A 15 -10.92 16.34 27.55
C ILE A 15 -9.43 15.94 27.48
N PRO A 16 -8.90 15.44 26.33
CA PRO A 16 -7.50 15.05 26.26
C PRO A 16 -6.56 16.21 26.64
N ASP A 17 -5.66 15.99 27.59
CA ASP A 17 -4.71 17.01 28.07
C ASP A 17 -3.92 17.66 26.92
N GLY A 18 -3.64 16.94 25.84
CA GLY A 18 -3.02 17.47 24.64
C GLY A 18 -3.85 18.53 23.91
N LEU A 19 -5.18 18.44 23.97
CA LEU A 19 -6.06 19.45 23.36
C LEU A 19 -6.04 20.76 24.16
N ILE A 20 -6.08 20.66 25.50
CA ILE A 20 -6.02 21.81 26.40
C ILE A 20 -4.67 22.53 26.22
N LEU A 21 -3.57 21.76 26.19
CA LEU A 21 -2.24 22.32 25.99
C LEU A 21 -2.09 22.97 24.61
N GLY A 22 -2.68 22.39 23.58
CA GLY A 22 -2.71 22.93 22.22
C GLY A 22 -3.48 24.25 22.12
N ILE A 23 -4.66 24.33 22.71
CA ILE A 23 -5.48 25.57 22.77
C ILE A 23 -4.73 26.66 23.54
N MET A 24 -4.15 26.31 24.69
CA MET A 24 -3.38 27.27 25.51
C MET A 24 -2.17 27.80 24.74
N GLY A 25 -1.42 26.92 24.04
CA GLY A 25 -0.29 27.32 23.20
C GLY A 25 -0.70 28.22 22.04
N PHE A 26 -1.84 27.92 21.41
CA PHE A 26 -2.39 28.75 20.33
C PHE A 26 -2.81 30.15 20.81
N LEU A 27 -3.52 30.23 21.95
CA LEU A 27 -3.92 31.52 22.52
C LEU A 27 -2.72 32.36 22.95
N LEU A 28 -1.71 31.73 23.55
CA LEU A 28 -0.47 32.42 23.91
C LEU A 28 0.29 32.92 22.65
N GLY A 29 0.38 32.09 21.60
CA GLY A 29 1.00 32.46 20.33
C GLY A 29 0.30 33.64 19.66
N MET A 30 -1.04 33.62 19.61
CA MET A 30 -1.83 34.75 19.10
C MET A 30 -1.63 36.03 19.92
N THR A 31 -1.55 35.89 21.24
CA THR A 31 -1.28 37.05 22.14
C THR A 31 0.09 37.66 21.83
N ILE A 32 1.12 36.85 21.65
CA ILE A 32 2.47 37.32 21.28
C ILE A 32 2.46 38.01 19.93
N LEU A 33 1.78 37.44 18.91
CA LEU A 33 1.70 38.00 17.58
C LEU A 33 1.01 39.37 17.54
N VAL A 34 -0.10 39.55 18.26
CA VAL A 34 -0.81 40.84 18.32
C VAL A 34 0.02 41.88 19.06
N TRP A 35 0.67 41.52 20.16
CA TRP A 35 1.52 42.43 20.91
C TRP A 35 2.75 42.86 20.12
N THR A 36 3.48 41.93 19.53
CA THR A 36 4.66 42.24 18.70
C THR A 36 4.27 42.94 17.41
N GLY A 37 3.13 42.57 16.79
CA GLY A 37 2.58 43.26 15.60
C GLY A 37 2.29 44.72 15.85
N THR A 38 1.65 45.06 16.99
CA THR A 38 1.40 46.45 17.39
C THR A 38 2.71 47.19 17.65
N GLY A 39 3.65 46.55 18.39
CA GLY A 39 4.93 47.14 18.72
C GLY A 39 5.81 47.44 17.48
N ILE A 40 5.95 46.46 16.58
CA ILE A 40 6.71 46.62 15.33
C ILE A 40 6.06 47.64 14.41
N ALA A 41 4.73 47.62 14.28
CA ALA A 41 4.03 48.61 13.46
C ALA A 41 4.17 50.02 14.03
N GLY A 42 4.14 50.19 15.36
CA GLY A 42 4.43 51.45 16.05
C GLY A 42 5.86 51.93 15.81
N LEU A 43 6.84 51.04 15.92
CA LEU A 43 8.24 51.34 15.64
C LEU A 43 8.46 51.79 14.19
N VAL A 44 7.78 51.16 13.23
CA VAL A 44 7.89 51.56 11.80
C VAL A 44 7.20 52.87 11.52
N SER A 45 6.07 53.18 12.18
CA SER A 45 5.31 54.44 11.91
C SER A 45 5.87 55.66 12.64
N HIS A 46 6.36 55.48 13.88
CA HIS A 46 6.74 56.58 14.77
C HIS A 46 8.20 56.53 15.24
N GLY A 47 8.97 55.52 14.85
CA GLY A 47 10.37 55.36 15.25
C GLY A 47 10.59 54.94 16.69
N ALA A 48 9.53 54.64 17.44
CA ALA A 48 9.59 54.23 18.85
C ALA A 48 8.55 53.15 19.14
N TRP A 49 8.85 52.27 20.14
CA TRP A 49 7.89 51.30 20.63
C TRP A 49 6.81 52.03 21.46
N PRO A 50 5.51 51.78 21.22
CA PRO A 50 4.45 52.48 21.96
C PRO A 50 4.53 52.15 23.48
N ALA A 51 4.73 53.20 24.29
CA ALA A 51 5.03 53.05 25.73
C ALA A 51 3.91 52.37 26.56
N GLU A 52 2.64 52.51 26.14
CA GLU A 52 1.47 52.01 26.84
C GLU A 52 0.94 50.67 26.34
N VAL A 53 1.66 50.05 25.38
CA VAL A 53 1.30 48.72 24.83
C VAL A 53 1.92 47.63 25.67
N HIS A 54 1.21 47.19 26.73
CA HIS A 54 1.66 46.16 27.65
C HIS A 54 1.12 44.78 27.27
N PHE A 55 1.98 43.74 27.34
CA PHE A 55 1.65 42.35 27.04
C PHE A 55 0.40 41.84 27.80
N THR A 56 0.24 42.22 29.07
CA THR A 56 -0.88 41.79 29.91
C THR A 56 -2.26 42.28 29.44
N ARG A 57 -2.30 43.33 28.63
CA ARG A 57 -3.55 43.90 28.07
C ARG A 57 -3.88 43.35 26.67
N THR A 58 -2.98 42.61 26.07
CA THR A 58 -3.17 42.05 24.70
C THR A 58 -4.41 41.17 24.56
N PRO A 59 -4.82 40.33 25.52
CA PRO A 59 -6.06 39.56 25.40
C PRO A 59 -7.33 40.43 25.28
N VAL A 60 -7.35 41.58 25.94
CA VAL A 60 -8.46 42.54 25.85
C VAL A 60 -8.43 43.27 24.52
N ALA A 61 -7.23 43.71 24.10
CA ALA A 61 -7.02 44.34 22.78
C ALA A 61 -7.40 43.38 21.64
N MET A 62 -7.05 42.12 21.72
CA MET A 62 -7.39 41.10 20.73
C MET A 62 -8.93 40.92 20.61
N ARG A 63 -9.64 40.87 21.74
CA ARG A 63 -11.11 40.82 21.75
C ARG A 63 -11.74 42.03 21.06
N HIS A 64 -11.18 43.23 21.28
CA HIS A 64 -11.66 44.47 20.65
C HIS A 64 -11.38 44.45 19.15
N LEU A 65 -10.17 44.02 18.71
CA LEU A 65 -9.79 43.91 17.30
C LEU A 65 -10.61 42.89 16.52
N ILE A 66 -11.15 41.86 17.18
CA ILE A 66 -12.09 40.92 16.57
C ILE A 66 -13.44 41.58 16.28
N ALA A 67 -13.91 42.44 17.19
CA ALA A 67 -15.18 43.17 17.06
C ALA A 67 -15.05 44.38 16.10
N GLU A 68 -13.97 45.11 16.20
CA GLU A 68 -13.71 46.34 15.44
C GLU A 68 -12.27 46.35 14.86
N PRO A 69 -12.02 45.67 13.70
CA PRO A 69 -10.67 45.45 13.16
C PRO A 69 -9.92 46.71 12.77
N HIS A 70 -10.63 47.82 12.55
CA HIS A 70 -10.05 49.11 12.12
C HIS A 70 -9.72 50.04 13.29
N ASP A 71 -10.24 49.80 14.48
CA ASP A 71 -10.05 50.67 15.67
C ASP A 71 -8.89 50.17 16.57
N ILE A 72 -7.65 50.43 16.10
CA ILE A 72 -6.44 50.11 16.88
C ILE A 72 -6.37 50.98 18.15
N ALA A 73 -6.81 52.23 18.09
CA ALA A 73 -6.78 53.14 19.22
C ALA A 73 -7.74 52.72 20.36
N GLY A 74 -8.95 52.26 19.98
CA GLY A 74 -9.90 51.67 20.94
C GLY A 74 -9.41 50.39 21.59
N ALA A 75 -8.69 49.57 20.85
CA ALA A 75 -8.15 48.27 21.35
C ALA A 75 -7.08 48.48 22.44
N TRP A 76 -6.29 49.53 22.38
CA TRP A 76 -5.17 49.78 23.28
C TRP A 76 -5.42 50.95 24.30
N ARG A 77 -6.65 51.27 24.62
CA ARG A 77 -6.92 52.25 25.68
C ARG A 77 -6.28 51.85 27.02
N PRO A 78 -5.57 52.74 27.75
CA PRO A 78 -5.50 54.21 27.63
C PRO A 78 -4.32 54.78 26.79
N ALA A 79 -3.70 53.99 25.91
CA ALA A 79 -2.59 54.47 25.10
C ALA A 79 -3.02 55.69 24.24
N PRO A 80 -2.17 56.75 24.14
CA PRO A 80 -2.48 57.93 23.33
C PRO A 80 -2.52 57.54 21.85
N PRO A 81 -3.58 57.93 21.10
CA PRO A 81 -3.75 57.52 19.71
C PRO A 81 -2.62 58.02 18.76
N GLU A 82 -1.93 59.09 19.14
CA GLU A 82 -0.80 59.66 18.38
C GLU A 82 0.44 58.73 18.31
N GLY A 83 0.57 57.79 19.24
CA GLY A 83 1.69 56.81 19.29
C GLY A 83 1.35 55.43 18.77
N LEU A 84 0.11 55.21 18.32
CA LEU A 84 -0.34 53.90 17.81
C LEU A 84 -0.31 53.84 16.27
N PRO A 85 0.01 52.67 15.70
CA PRO A 85 0.04 52.50 14.25
C PRO A 85 -1.36 52.59 13.63
N GLY A 86 -1.45 53.03 12.38
CA GLY A 86 -2.69 52.91 11.62
C GLY A 86 -3.07 51.47 11.32
N SER A 87 -4.38 51.21 11.16
CA SER A 87 -4.92 49.84 10.98
C SER A 87 -4.28 49.11 9.78
N GLY A 88 -4.02 49.76 8.67
CA GLY A 88 -3.38 49.17 7.48
C GLY A 88 -1.97 48.69 7.77
N LEU A 89 -1.16 49.47 8.49
CA LEU A 89 0.21 49.09 8.85
C LEU A 89 0.22 47.95 9.88
N PHE A 90 -0.66 48.00 10.87
CA PHE A 90 -0.81 46.91 11.85
C PHE A 90 -1.12 45.59 11.16
N TRP A 91 -2.14 45.54 10.33
CA TRP A 91 -2.53 44.31 9.63
C TRP A 91 -1.47 43.84 8.63
N GLY A 92 -0.76 44.74 7.97
CA GLY A 92 0.37 44.39 7.09
C GLY A 92 1.51 43.71 7.85
N VAL A 93 1.91 44.25 9.00
CA VAL A 93 2.94 43.66 9.86
C VAL A 93 2.46 42.35 10.46
N PHE A 94 1.22 42.25 10.91
CA PHE A 94 0.64 41.05 11.50
C PHE A 94 0.60 39.88 10.49
N ILE A 95 0.14 40.12 9.25
CA ILE A 95 0.16 39.13 8.17
C ILE A 95 1.58 38.75 7.80
N GLY A 96 2.51 39.72 7.73
CA GLY A 96 3.92 39.47 7.49
C GLY A 96 4.53 38.54 8.56
N GLN A 97 4.24 38.75 9.85
CA GLN A 97 4.67 37.87 10.94
C GLN A 97 4.10 36.46 10.81
N LEU A 98 2.82 36.31 10.46
CA LEU A 98 2.20 35.01 10.21
C LEU A 98 2.90 34.25 9.06
N MET A 99 3.23 34.95 7.97
CA MET A 99 3.95 34.35 6.84
C MET A 99 5.35 33.87 7.25
N VAL A 100 6.10 34.68 7.99
CA VAL A 100 7.42 34.31 8.51
C VAL A 100 7.32 33.10 9.44
N LEU A 101 6.35 33.10 10.36
CA LEU A 101 6.13 31.98 11.28
C LEU A 101 5.75 30.70 10.54
N PHE A 102 4.93 30.79 9.50
CA PHE A 102 4.55 29.68 8.66
C PHE A 102 5.77 29.06 7.94
N VAL A 103 6.59 29.92 7.29
CA VAL A 103 7.82 29.47 6.61
C VAL A 103 8.78 28.82 7.61
N LEU A 104 8.95 29.43 8.79
CA LEU A 104 9.81 28.87 9.85
C LEU A 104 9.30 27.52 10.34
N THR A 105 7.99 27.36 10.51
CA THR A 105 7.37 26.11 10.93
C THR A 105 7.60 24.99 9.90
N VAL A 106 7.39 25.28 8.62
CA VAL A 106 7.66 24.34 7.53
C VAL A 106 9.15 23.96 7.48
N PHE A 107 10.04 24.94 7.65
CA PHE A 107 11.48 24.69 7.72
C PHE A 107 11.87 23.80 8.90
N VAL A 108 11.38 24.10 10.10
CA VAL A 108 11.66 23.32 11.32
C VAL A 108 11.11 21.89 11.18
N MET A 109 9.89 21.72 10.66
CA MET A 109 9.33 20.40 10.38
C MET A 109 10.20 19.62 9.37
N GLY A 110 10.68 20.29 8.32
CA GLY A 110 11.60 19.69 7.35
C GLY A 110 12.93 19.25 7.96
N VAL A 111 13.50 20.04 8.87
CA VAL A 111 14.72 19.70 9.61
C VAL A 111 14.48 18.52 10.56
N ILE A 112 13.36 18.52 11.30
CA ILE A 112 13.01 17.43 12.22
C ILE A 112 12.80 16.12 11.45
N ALA A 113 12.09 16.16 10.31
CA ALA A 113 11.91 14.99 9.46
C ALA A 113 13.25 14.42 8.97
N ARG A 114 14.16 15.28 8.49
CA ARG A 114 15.51 14.88 8.05
C ARG A 114 16.37 14.30 9.19
N THR A 115 16.28 14.86 10.40
CA THR A 115 17.03 14.34 11.55
C THR A 115 16.48 12.99 12.02
N ARG A 116 15.16 12.80 12.02
CA ARG A 116 14.53 11.50 12.33
C ARG A 116 14.95 10.41 11.33
N LEU A 117 14.97 10.72 10.03
CA LEU A 117 15.44 9.80 8.99
C LEU A 117 16.92 9.44 9.18
N ARG A 118 17.78 10.42 9.51
CA ARG A 118 19.21 10.17 9.80
C ARG A 118 19.42 9.33 11.06
N HIS A 119 18.61 9.52 12.10
CA HIS A 119 18.66 8.68 13.30
C HIS A 119 18.15 7.26 13.05
N ALA A 120 17.11 7.08 12.24
CA ALA A 120 16.64 5.76 11.83
C ALA A 120 17.72 5.03 11.00
N ALA A 121 18.34 5.70 10.02
CA ALA A 121 19.43 5.13 9.22
C ALA A 121 20.67 4.77 10.06
N ARG A 122 21.02 5.57 11.09
CA ARG A 122 22.11 5.25 12.01
C ARG A 122 21.78 4.05 12.91
N ARG A 123 20.54 3.90 13.36
CA ARG A 123 20.09 2.73 14.13
C ARG A 123 20.15 1.44 13.31
N THR A 124 19.72 1.49 12.04
CA THR A 124 19.83 0.34 11.13
C THR A 124 21.27 0.00 10.79
N ALA A 125 22.14 1.00 10.60
CA ALA A 125 23.57 0.79 10.39
C ALA A 125 24.26 0.20 11.63
N ALA A 126 23.91 0.67 12.84
CA ALA A 126 24.43 0.14 14.09
C ALA A 126 23.98 -1.31 14.36
N LEU A 127 22.72 -1.64 14.03
CA LEU A 127 22.20 -3.01 14.10
C LEU A 127 22.93 -3.94 13.11
N LYS A 128 23.16 -3.50 11.87
CA LYS A 128 23.95 -4.26 10.88
C LYS A 128 25.41 -4.43 11.30
N ALA A 129 26.01 -3.42 11.92
CA ALA A 129 27.38 -3.52 12.43
C ALA A 129 27.49 -4.46 13.64
N ALA A 130 26.48 -4.48 14.53
CA ALA A 130 26.41 -5.42 15.64
C ALA A 130 26.17 -6.87 15.16
N GLU A 131 25.41 -7.06 14.09
CA GLU A 131 25.15 -8.35 13.46
C GLU A 131 26.41 -8.89 12.73
N ALA A 132 27.18 -8.00 12.09
CA ALA A 132 28.47 -8.34 11.47
C ALA A 132 29.60 -8.63 12.48
N ALA A 133 29.47 -8.18 13.74
CA ALA A 133 30.44 -8.44 14.81
C ALA A 133 30.22 -9.80 15.51
N VAL A 134 29.12 -10.50 15.23
CA VAL A 134 28.88 -11.89 15.66
C VAL A 134 29.32 -12.81 14.51
N GLU A 135 30.64 -12.87 14.25
CA GLU A 135 31.21 -13.94 13.42
C GLU A 135 31.03 -15.28 14.14
N PRO A 136 30.51 -16.32 13.46
CA PRO A 136 30.56 -17.67 14.01
C PRO A 136 32.03 -18.14 14.04
N GLU A 137 32.48 -18.59 15.21
CA GLU A 137 33.77 -19.23 15.40
C GLU A 137 34.02 -20.27 14.30
N THR A 138 35.08 -20.04 13.52
CA THR A 138 35.55 -20.96 12.49
C THR A 138 35.94 -22.30 13.18
N PRO A 139 35.41 -23.45 12.71
CA PRO A 139 35.83 -24.73 13.27
C PRO A 139 37.32 -24.94 12.99
N VAL A 140 38.07 -25.15 14.05
CA VAL A 140 39.52 -25.46 14.04
C VAL A 140 39.72 -26.72 13.18
N ARG A 141 40.41 -26.58 12.05
CA ARG A 141 40.90 -27.69 11.25
C ARG A 141 41.92 -28.47 12.04
N PRO A 142 41.87 -29.82 12.16
CA PRO A 142 42.94 -30.62 12.73
C PRO A 142 44.21 -30.47 11.87
N ARG A 143 45.34 -30.19 12.54
CA ARG A 143 46.67 -30.15 11.96
C ARG A 143 46.97 -31.52 11.33
N GLN A 144 47.16 -31.58 10.02
CA GLN A 144 47.71 -32.73 9.34
C GLN A 144 49.22 -32.85 9.67
N ALA A 145 49.61 -34.04 10.16
CA ALA A 145 51.01 -34.44 10.34
C ALA A 145 51.69 -34.63 8.96
N PRO A 146 53.03 -34.44 8.85
CA PRO A 146 53.74 -34.49 7.58
C PRO A 146 53.82 -35.92 7.03
N GLN A 147 53.33 -36.12 5.81
CA GLN A 147 53.52 -37.36 5.06
C GLN A 147 54.88 -37.37 4.39
N ARG A 148 55.65 -38.43 4.62
CA ARG A 148 56.87 -38.83 3.87
C ARG A 148 56.49 -39.42 2.53
N PRO A 149 57.32 -39.25 1.50
CA PRO A 149 57.07 -39.82 0.15
C PRO A 149 57.42 -41.32 0.12
N VAL A 150 56.56 -42.13 -0.49
CA VAL A 150 56.87 -43.49 -0.90
C VAL A 150 56.47 -43.66 -2.36
N GLU A 151 57.44 -44.24 -3.07
CA GLU A 151 57.50 -44.54 -4.50
C GLU A 151 56.36 -45.44 -5.03
N ALA A 152 56.07 -45.30 -6.32
CA ALA A 152 55.30 -46.23 -7.13
C ALA A 152 56.08 -47.50 -7.42
N PRO A 153 55.40 -48.64 -7.65
CA PRO A 153 55.45 -49.24 -8.98
C PRO A 153 54.15 -49.94 -9.44
N THR A 154 53.86 -49.75 -10.72
CA THR A 154 53.59 -50.69 -11.83
C THR A 154 52.54 -51.80 -11.68
N ALA A 155 51.51 -51.70 -12.52
CA ALA A 155 50.96 -52.62 -13.50
C ALA A 155 50.08 -53.85 -13.10
N VAL A 156 49.03 -54.00 -13.87
CA VAL A 156 48.40 -55.17 -14.51
C VAL A 156 47.04 -55.64 -13.97
N ASP A 157 46.07 -55.47 -14.85
CA ASP A 157 44.78 -56.09 -15.13
C ASP A 157 44.47 -57.46 -14.51
N PRO A 158 43.22 -57.98 -14.53
CA PRO A 158 42.05 -57.65 -15.36
C PRO A 158 40.68 -57.65 -14.63
N GLU A 159 39.71 -57.14 -15.36
CA GLU A 159 38.27 -57.16 -15.20
C GLU A 159 37.68 -58.55 -14.91
N PRO A 160 36.65 -58.69 -14.10
CA PRO A 160 35.66 -59.74 -14.23
C PRO A 160 34.26 -59.23 -14.58
N GLU A 161 33.64 -59.92 -15.54
CA GLU A 161 32.32 -59.75 -16.13
C GLU A 161 31.15 -59.75 -15.11
N PRO A 162 29.98 -59.16 -15.47
CA PRO A 162 28.84 -58.99 -14.59
C PRO A 162 27.99 -60.26 -14.49
N VAL A 163 27.63 -60.61 -13.26
CA VAL A 163 26.66 -61.64 -12.95
C VAL A 163 25.23 -61.06 -12.97
N PRO A 164 24.26 -61.69 -13.63
CA PRO A 164 22.89 -61.20 -13.70
C PRO A 164 22.14 -61.40 -12.37
N VAL A 165 21.71 -60.30 -11.73
CA VAL A 165 20.79 -60.32 -10.60
C VAL A 165 19.37 -60.23 -11.12
N GLY A 166 18.52 -61.18 -10.80
CA GLY A 166 17.12 -61.26 -11.17
C GLY A 166 16.28 -60.13 -10.53
N PRO A 167 15.04 -59.93 -10.99
CA PRO A 167 14.25 -58.77 -10.65
C PRO A 167 13.80 -58.77 -9.18
N ALA A 168 14.33 -57.79 -8.42
CA ALA A 168 13.79 -57.47 -7.10
C ALA A 168 12.43 -56.76 -7.26
N ALA A 169 11.46 -57.26 -6.51
CA ALA A 169 10.10 -56.78 -6.49
C ALA A 169 10.05 -55.25 -6.24
N ALA A 170 9.34 -54.54 -7.09
CA ALA A 170 9.04 -53.11 -6.92
C ALA A 170 8.28 -52.90 -5.59
N PRO A 171 8.66 -51.87 -4.79
CA PRO A 171 7.82 -51.45 -3.70
C PRO A 171 6.54 -50.83 -4.27
N THR A 172 5.40 -51.36 -3.84
CA THR A 172 4.08 -50.81 -4.09
C THR A 172 4.07 -49.34 -3.68
N ALA A 173 3.96 -48.47 -4.68
CA ALA A 173 3.76 -47.03 -4.50
C ALA A 173 2.41 -46.81 -3.82
N GLY A 174 2.44 -46.45 -2.53
CA GLY A 174 1.33 -45.74 -1.91
C GLY A 174 1.07 -44.43 -2.65
N PRO A 175 -0.13 -43.82 -2.52
CA PRO A 175 -0.45 -42.61 -3.25
C PRO A 175 0.62 -41.57 -2.93
N ALA A 176 1.40 -41.22 -3.96
CA ALA A 176 2.41 -40.18 -3.88
C ALA A 176 1.69 -38.88 -3.53
N GLY A 177 1.85 -38.40 -2.31
CA GLY A 177 1.51 -37.02 -1.95
C GLY A 177 2.25 -36.07 -2.91
N PRO A 178 1.68 -34.90 -3.20
CA PRO A 178 2.25 -34.00 -4.18
C PRO A 178 3.67 -33.60 -3.74
N SER A 179 4.67 -34.12 -4.44
CA SER A 179 6.04 -33.64 -4.31
C SER A 179 6.09 -32.24 -4.95
N VAL A 180 5.96 -31.22 -4.11
CA VAL A 180 6.20 -29.83 -4.52
C VAL A 180 7.71 -29.63 -4.49
N THR A 181 8.37 -30.09 -5.54
CA THR A 181 9.73 -29.67 -5.83
C THR A 181 9.61 -28.30 -6.52
N THR A 182 10.22 -27.29 -5.94
CA THR A 182 10.31 -25.92 -6.44
C THR A 182 11.00 -25.80 -7.81
N ASP A 183 11.42 -26.90 -8.37
CA ASP A 183 12.15 -26.98 -9.65
C ASP A 183 11.23 -27.16 -10.88
N HIS A 184 9.91 -27.14 -10.69
CA HIS A 184 8.96 -27.34 -11.77
C HIS A 184 8.02 -26.14 -11.94
N GLU A 185 7.52 -25.95 -13.14
CA GLU A 185 6.48 -24.98 -13.46
C GLU A 185 5.24 -25.14 -12.57
N LEU A 186 4.66 -24.03 -12.11
CA LEU A 186 3.39 -24.07 -11.39
C LEU A 186 2.26 -24.50 -12.32
N THR A 187 1.62 -25.61 -12.01
CA THR A 187 0.49 -26.14 -12.79
C THR A 187 -0.85 -26.09 -12.05
N ARG A 188 -0.82 -25.68 -10.76
CA ARG A 188 -1.97 -25.68 -9.84
C ARG A 188 -2.04 -24.39 -9.04
N THR A 189 -3.05 -24.29 -8.20
CA THR A 189 -3.16 -23.23 -7.21
C THR A 189 -2.57 -23.67 -5.86
N TYR A 190 -1.80 -22.77 -5.24
CA TYR A 190 -1.11 -23.00 -3.97
C TYR A 190 -1.41 -21.87 -3.01
N ALA A 191 -1.76 -22.21 -1.78
CA ALA A 191 -1.75 -21.31 -0.64
C ALA A 191 -0.55 -21.63 0.24
N ALA A 192 0.41 -20.72 0.34
CA ALA A 192 1.64 -20.91 1.09
C ALA A 192 1.66 -19.99 2.33
N PHE A 193 2.08 -20.56 3.47
CA PHE A 193 2.34 -19.80 4.68
C PHE A 193 3.83 -19.70 4.91
N ALA A 194 4.33 -18.47 4.97
CA ALA A 194 5.76 -18.18 5.10
C ALA A 194 5.97 -16.94 5.97
N ALA A 195 6.78 -17.05 7.02
CA ALA A 195 7.12 -15.91 7.86
C ALA A 195 7.90 -14.85 7.08
N LEU A 196 7.84 -13.59 7.54
CA LEU A 196 8.48 -12.45 6.87
C LEU A 196 9.99 -12.62 6.64
N ARG A 197 10.68 -13.29 7.56
CA ARG A 197 12.14 -13.56 7.51
C ARG A 197 12.48 -14.98 7.07
N SER A 198 11.56 -15.67 6.41
CA SER A 198 11.84 -16.97 5.78
C SER A 198 12.51 -16.76 4.43
N ASP A 199 13.25 -17.77 3.96
CA ASP A 199 13.85 -17.76 2.61
C ASP A 199 12.81 -17.93 1.48
N LYS A 200 11.56 -17.45 1.69
CA LYS A 200 10.43 -17.62 0.75
C LYS A 200 10.76 -17.10 -0.65
N GLY A 201 11.49 -15.98 -0.74
CA GLY A 201 11.92 -15.41 -2.01
C GLY A 201 12.71 -16.43 -2.84
N LYS A 202 13.76 -17.00 -2.26
CA LYS A 202 14.65 -17.96 -2.93
C LYS A 202 14.01 -19.33 -3.14
N ARG A 203 13.16 -19.78 -2.22
CA ARG A 203 12.64 -21.16 -2.21
C ARG A 203 11.29 -21.33 -2.91
N LEU A 204 10.47 -20.29 -2.97
CA LEU A 204 9.13 -20.34 -3.55
C LEU A 204 8.96 -19.33 -4.69
N VAL A 205 9.22 -18.05 -4.42
CA VAL A 205 8.83 -16.95 -5.31
C VAL A 205 9.72 -16.92 -6.56
N GLN A 206 11.05 -16.87 -6.41
CA GLN A 206 11.99 -16.80 -7.53
C GLN A 206 11.90 -18.05 -8.43
N PRO A 207 11.88 -19.30 -7.92
CA PRO A 207 11.68 -20.47 -8.76
C PRO A 207 10.35 -20.45 -9.52
N ALA A 208 9.26 -20.04 -8.88
CA ALA A 208 7.94 -19.93 -9.51
C ALA A 208 7.94 -18.92 -10.67
N VAL A 209 8.65 -17.80 -10.52
CA VAL A 209 8.80 -16.79 -11.59
C VAL A 209 9.68 -17.31 -12.72
N LEU A 210 10.81 -17.95 -12.40
CA LEU A 210 11.79 -18.40 -13.39
C LEU A 210 11.31 -19.58 -14.23
N ASN A 211 10.53 -20.49 -13.63
CA ASN A 211 10.06 -21.72 -14.29
C ASN A 211 8.72 -21.52 -15.04
N ALA A 212 8.11 -20.35 -14.96
CA ALA A 212 6.89 -20.07 -15.70
C ALA A 212 7.14 -19.96 -17.19
N ALA A 213 6.48 -20.81 -17.99
CA ALA A 213 6.61 -20.82 -19.44
C ALA A 213 5.84 -19.67 -20.12
N GLY A 214 4.72 -19.26 -19.52
CA GLY A 214 3.84 -18.21 -20.04
C GLY A 214 4.09 -16.82 -19.45
N PRO A 215 3.12 -15.90 -19.60
CA PRO A 215 3.15 -14.59 -18.95
C PRO A 215 3.11 -14.73 -17.44
N VAL A 216 3.71 -13.77 -16.72
CA VAL A 216 3.81 -13.82 -15.26
C VAL A 216 3.41 -12.50 -14.62
N LEU A 217 2.53 -12.57 -13.63
CA LEU A 217 2.25 -11.48 -12.70
C LEU A 217 2.92 -11.78 -11.36
N VAL A 218 3.76 -10.86 -10.88
CA VAL A 218 4.48 -11.01 -9.62
C VAL A 218 4.13 -9.86 -8.71
N THR A 219 3.64 -10.13 -7.50
CA THR A 219 3.66 -9.14 -6.42
C THR A 219 4.84 -9.41 -5.51
N THR A 220 5.57 -8.39 -5.10
CA THR A 220 6.69 -8.56 -4.17
C THR A 220 6.98 -7.28 -3.37
N ALA A 221 7.34 -7.48 -2.10
CA ALA A 221 7.91 -6.44 -1.24
C ALA A 221 9.45 -6.52 -1.20
N ASP A 222 10.03 -7.56 -1.81
CA ASP A 222 11.46 -7.85 -1.79
C ASP A 222 12.11 -7.44 -3.13
N PRO A 223 12.94 -6.39 -3.16
CA PRO A 223 13.68 -5.99 -4.36
C PRO A 223 14.57 -7.09 -4.95
N ASP A 224 15.08 -8.01 -4.12
CA ASP A 224 15.93 -9.11 -4.59
C ASP A 224 15.17 -10.05 -5.52
N THR A 225 13.88 -10.26 -5.29
CA THR A 225 13.03 -11.06 -6.20
C THR A 225 13.04 -10.47 -7.61
N PHE A 226 12.91 -9.15 -7.76
CA PHE A 226 13.02 -8.47 -9.04
C PHE A 226 14.41 -8.63 -9.64
N HIS A 227 15.46 -8.28 -8.91
CA HIS A 227 16.84 -8.28 -9.43
C HIS A 227 17.31 -9.66 -9.86
N GLN A 228 16.92 -10.73 -9.16
CA GLN A 228 17.34 -12.10 -9.46
C GLN A 228 16.57 -12.73 -10.65
N THR A 229 15.38 -12.23 -10.97
CA THR A 229 14.53 -12.88 -11.99
C THR A 229 14.37 -12.06 -13.27
N VAL A 230 14.52 -10.73 -13.22
CA VAL A 230 14.29 -9.83 -14.36
C VAL A 230 15.11 -10.18 -15.60
N GLY A 231 16.40 -10.51 -15.45
CA GLY A 231 17.29 -10.80 -16.56
C GLY A 231 16.90 -12.06 -17.34
N ASN A 232 16.37 -13.07 -16.66
CA ASN A 232 15.88 -14.28 -17.31
C ASN A 232 14.51 -14.07 -17.95
N ARG A 233 13.61 -13.36 -17.28
CA ARG A 233 12.28 -13.05 -17.82
C ARG A 233 12.35 -12.16 -19.06
N ALA A 234 13.27 -11.20 -19.10
CA ALA A 234 13.50 -10.33 -20.26
C ALA A 234 13.95 -11.07 -21.53
N LYS A 235 14.42 -12.32 -21.43
CA LYS A 235 14.75 -13.18 -22.59
C LYS A 235 13.51 -13.84 -23.20
N LEU A 236 12.41 -13.94 -22.43
CA LEU A 236 11.17 -14.61 -22.83
C LEU A 236 10.15 -13.63 -23.39
N GLY A 237 10.06 -12.42 -22.83
CA GLY A 237 9.10 -11.42 -23.25
C GLY A 237 9.34 -10.05 -22.59
N PRO A 238 8.50 -9.05 -22.85
CA PRO A 238 8.62 -7.72 -22.28
C PRO A 238 8.47 -7.76 -20.77
N VAL A 239 9.28 -6.95 -20.07
CA VAL A 239 9.20 -6.82 -18.61
C VAL A 239 8.67 -5.44 -18.24
N HIS A 240 7.63 -5.42 -17.45
CA HIS A 240 7.01 -4.23 -16.91
C HIS A 240 7.17 -4.18 -15.39
N VAL A 241 7.43 -2.99 -14.84
CA VAL A 241 7.58 -2.79 -13.39
C VAL A 241 6.67 -1.66 -12.94
N TYR A 242 5.66 -1.99 -12.17
CA TYR A 242 4.82 -1.02 -11.49
C TYR A 242 5.31 -0.85 -10.05
N ASP A 243 6.02 0.24 -9.81
CA ASP A 243 6.65 0.58 -8.54
C ASP A 243 6.40 2.06 -8.23
N PRO A 244 5.21 2.42 -7.75
CA PRO A 244 4.84 3.81 -7.48
C PRO A 244 5.61 4.42 -6.31
N ALA A 245 6.22 3.59 -5.44
CA ALA A 245 6.99 4.03 -4.28
C ALA A 245 8.50 4.14 -4.54
N HIS A 246 8.96 3.73 -5.74
CA HIS A 246 10.37 3.76 -6.15
C HIS A 246 11.29 2.90 -5.26
N LEU A 247 10.88 1.66 -4.99
CA LEU A 247 11.59 0.72 -4.13
C LEU A 247 12.69 -0.05 -4.87
N VAL A 248 12.54 -0.23 -6.20
CA VAL A 248 13.54 -0.90 -7.04
C VAL A 248 14.21 0.09 -7.98
N ASP A 249 15.50 -0.15 -8.25
CA ASP A 249 16.22 0.64 -9.25
C ASP A 249 15.93 0.09 -10.64
N THR A 250 15.16 0.84 -11.43
CA THR A 250 14.80 0.50 -12.81
C THR A 250 14.70 1.76 -13.65
N PRO A 251 15.23 1.75 -14.89
CA PRO A 251 15.20 2.93 -15.76
C PRO A 251 13.81 3.29 -16.25
N ALA A 252 12.92 2.29 -16.37
CA ALA A 252 11.56 2.50 -16.87
C ALA A 252 10.53 1.87 -15.92
N ARG A 253 9.71 2.73 -15.29
CA ARG A 253 8.57 2.31 -14.50
C ARG A 253 7.30 2.42 -15.30
N LEU A 254 6.49 1.39 -15.23
CA LEU A 254 5.16 1.37 -15.82
C LEU A 254 4.31 2.48 -15.17
N ARG A 255 3.58 3.21 -15.99
CA ARG A 255 2.50 4.09 -15.55
C ARG A 255 1.17 3.48 -15.95
N TRP A 256 0.24 3.47 -15.03
CA TRP A 256 -1.07 2.86 -15.26
C TRP A 256 -2.17 3.70 -14.64
N ALA A 257 -3.17 4.07 -15.45
CA ALA A 257 -4.31 4.84 -14.96
C ALA A 257 -5.39 3.91 -14.41
N PRO A 258 -5.73 4.01 -13.12
CA PRO A 258 -6.72 3.11 -12.51
C PRO A 258 -8.12 3.17 -13.14
N HIS A 259 -8.47 4.20 -13.87
CA HIS A 259 -9.76 4.31 -14.60
C HIS A 259 -9.68 3.80 -16.05
N SER A 260 -8.51 3.34 -16.50
CA SER A 260 -8.40 2.74 -17.85
C SER A 260 -9.35 1.56 -17.98
N GLY A 261 -10.10 1.51 -19.08
CA GLY A 261 -11.11 0.49 -19.34
C GLY A 261 -12.43 0.70 -18.62
N CYS A 262 -12.57 1.66 -17.68
CA CYS A 262 -13.79 1.91 -16.93
C CYS A 262 -14.92 2.58 -17.75
N ALA A 263 -14.72 2.82 -19.05
CA ALA A 263 -15.83 3.09 -19.98
C ALA A 263 -16.77 1.87 -20.10
N ASP A 264 -16.24 0.66 -19.87
CA ASP A 264 -17.02 -0.57 -19.68
C ASP A 264 -17.56 -0.66 -18.25
N VAL A 265 -18.87 -0.87 -18.12
CA VAL A 265 -19.58 -0.85 -16.84
C VAL A 265 -19.08 -1.94 -15.86
N PRO A 266 -18.99 -3.23 -16.24
CA PRO A 266 -18.42 -4.27 -15.39
C PRO A 266 -17.00 -3.94 -14.90
N THR A 267 -16.15 -3.40 -15.78
CA THR A 267 -14.78 -3.00 -15.43
C THR A 267 -14.78 -1.87 -14.39
N ALA A 268 -15.67 -0.88 -14.51
CA ALA A 268 -15.77 0.21 -13.53
C ALA A 268 -16.19 -0.30 -12.14
N VAL A 269 -17.14 -1.24 -12.08
CA VAL A 269 -17.59 -1.86 -10.82
C VAL A 269 -16.46 -2.66 -10.17
N THR A 270 -15.81 -3.56 -10.92
CA THR A 270 -14.70 -4.38 -10.41
C THR A 270 -13.54 -3.51 -9.94
N ARG A 271 -13.22 -2.45 -10.69
CA ARG A 271 -12.15 -1.52 -10.34
C ARG A 271 -12.42 -0.74 -9.06
N ALA A 272 -13.65 -0.23 -8.89
CA ALA A 272 -14.04 0.46 -7.66
C ALA A 272 -13.95 -0.47 -6.45
N ARG A 273 -14.43 -1.71 -6.59
CA ARG A 273 -14.34 -2.74 -5.55
C ARG A 273 -12.90 -3.05 -5.19
N ALA A 274 -12.02 -3.24 -6.18
CA ALA A 274 -10.61 -3.53 -5.94
C ALA A 274 -9.89 -2.37 -5.23
N LEU A 275 -10.13 -1.11 -5.62
CA LEU A 275 -9.57 0.09 -4.97
C LEU A 275 -10.02 0.22 -3.50
N LEU A 276 -11.25 -0.15 -3.19
CA LEU A 276 -11.80 -0.02 -1.84
C LEU A 276 -11.55 -1.25 -0.96
N PHE A 277 -11.18 -2.39 -1.53
CA PHE A 277 -11.06 -3.65 -0.80
C PHE A 277 -10.07 -3.59 0.37
N PRO A 278 -8.86 -3.01 0.24
CA PRO A 278 -7.92 -2.90 1.35
C PRO A 278 -8.43 -2.08 2.53
N VAL A 279 -9.25 -1.05 2.25
CA VAL A 279 -9.78 -0.13 3.27
C VAL A 279 -11.16 -0.54 3.77
N ARG A 280 -11.66 -1.70 3.37
CA ARG A 280 -13.00 -2.18 3.73
C ARG A 280 -13.16 -2.31 5.25
N PRO A 281 -14.21 -1.70 5.85
CA PRO A 281 -14.48 -1.84 7.27
C PRO A 281 -14.77 -3.29 7.69
N ARG A 282 -14.37 -3.64 8.91
CA ARG A 282 -14.65 -4.97 9.49
C ARG A 282 -16.08 -5.12 9.96
N ALA A 283 -16.65 -4.03 10.50
CA ALA A 283 -17.98 -4.07 11.10
C ALA A 283 -19.08 -4.22 10.04
N ALA A 284 -20.02 -5.13 10.28
CA ALA A 284 -21.18 -5.32 9.39
C ALA A 284 -22.09 -4.09 9.34
N ALA A 285 -22.12 -3.29 10.42
CA ALA A 285 -22.88 -2.04 10.48
C ALA A 285 -22.44 -1.01 9.42
N ASP A 286 -21.18 -1.09 8.97
CA ASP A 286 -20.63 -0.17 7.97
C ASP A 286 -20.89 -0.59 6.51
N ALA A 287 -21.60 -1.71 6.28
CA ALA A 287 -21.85 -2.23 4.94
C ALA A 287 -22.54 -1.20 4.03
N ALA A 288 -23.59 -0.55 4.53
CA ALA A 288 -24.33 0.46 3.74
C ALA A 288 -23.47 1.71 3.39
N MET A 289 -22.54 2.07 4.25
CA MET A 289 -21.56 3.13 3.98
C MET A 289 -20.55 2.67 2.93
N PHE A 290 -20.07 1.43 3.02
CA PHE A 290 -19.17 0.86 2.03
C PHE A 290 -19.83 0.75 0.64
N ASP A 291 -21.09 0.32 0.56
CA ASP A 291 -21.85 0.26 -0.70
C ASP A 291 -22.03 1.65 -1.33
N ALA A 292 -22.25 2.67 -0.50
CA ALA A 292 -22.31 4.06 -0.96
C ALA A 292 -20.95 4.53 -1.50
N ALA A 293 -19.85 4.18 -0.83
CA ALA A 293 -18.49 4.49 -1.29
C ALA A 293 -18.15 3.78 -2.63
N GLU A 294 -18.55 2.52 -2.78
CA GLU A 294 -18.42 1.76 -4.04
C GLU A 294 -19.21 2.45 -5.16
N THR A 295 -20.43 2.90 -4.88
CA THR A 295 -21.26 3.66 -5.84
C THR A 295 -20.62 4.97 -6.26
N LEU A 296 -20.11 5.78 -5.32
CA LEU A 296 -19.38 7.02 -5.64
C LEU A 296 -18.20 6.72 -6.55
N LEU A 297 -17.35 5.77 -6.16
CA LEU A 297 -16.10 5.53 -6.88
C LEU A 297 -16.34 4.94 -8.27
N ARG A 298 -17.23 3.96 -8.44
CA ARG A 298 -17.54 3.40 -9.78
C ARG A 298 -18.12 4.44 -10.74
N CYS A 299 -19.00 5.32 -10.24
CA CYS A 299 -19.55 6.40 -11.04
C CYS A 299 -18.48 7.42 -11.45
N TRP A 300 -17.58 7.77 -10.56
CA TRP A 300 -16.47 8.69 -10.87
C TRP A 300 -15.45 8.10 -11.84
N LEU A 301 -15.09 6.82 -11.67
CA LEU A 301 -14.20 6.11 -12.59
C LEU A 301 -14.80 6.06 -14.00
N HIS A 302 -16.08 5.70 -14.10
CA HIS A 302 -16.80 5.64 -15.37
C HIS A 302 -16.94 7.02 -16.02
N ALA A 303 -17.33 8.04 -15.27
CA ALA A 303 -17.41 9.42 -15.76
C ALA A 303 -16.07 9.91 -16.31
N ALA A 304 -14.97 9.66 -15.57
CA ALA A 304 -13.64 10.04 -16.02
C ALA A 304 -13.22 9.29 -17.30
N ALA A 305 -13.54 7.99 -17.39
CA ALA A 305 -13.18 7.17 -18.53
C ALA A 305 -13.93 7.54 -19.81
N VAL A 306 -15.24 7.79 -19.73
CA VAL A 306 -16.05 8.14 -20.91
C VAL A 306 -15.75 9.54 -21.43
N ASP A 307 -15.43 10.49 -20.53
CA ASP A 307 -15.13 11.88 -20.86
C ASP A 307 -13.63 12.14 -21.14
N GLY A 308 -12.79 11.08 -21.05
CA GLY A 308 -11.35 11.18 -21.29
C GLY A 308 -10.61 12.04 -20.25
N GLN A 309 -11.17 12.18 -19.03
CA GLN A 309 -10.53 12.92 -17.95
C GLN A 309 -9.37 12.12 -17.34
N PRO A 310 -8.29 12.76 -16.89
CA PRO A 310 -7.19 12.08 -16.22
C PRO A 310 -7.60 11.60 -14.82
N PHE A 311 -6.95 10.56 -14.30
CA PHE A 311 -7.25 9.96 -12.99
C PHE A 311 -7.20 10.97 -11.82
N ARG A 312 -6.36 12.01 -11.93
CA ARG A 312 -6.33 13.11 -10.95
C ARG A 312 -7.69 13.80 -10.77
N GLN A 313 -8.60 13.72 -11.78
CA GLN A 313 -9.95 14.28 -11.65
C GLN A 313 -10.82 13.44 -10.71
N VAL A 314 -10.69 12.11 -10.74
CA VAL A 314 -11.34 11.22 -9.77
C VAL A 314 -10.90 11.55 -8.35
N HIS A 315 -9.60 11.77 -8.13
CA HIS A 315 -9.07 12.20 -6.84
C HIS A 315 -9.64 13.55 -6.37
N ARG A 316 -9.83 14.51 -7.28
CA ARG A 316 -10.48 15.80 -6.95
C ARG A 316 -11.94 15.62 -6.53
N TRP A 317 -12.70 14.79 -7.23
CA TRP A 317 -14.09 14.49 -6.87
C TRP A 317 -14.17 13.82 -5.50
N ALA A 318 -13.27 12.89 -5.22
CA ALA A 318 -13.16 12.26 -3.90
C ALA A 318 -12.85 13.28 -2.78
N GLY A 319 -12.08 14.32 -3.06
CA GLY A 319 -11.80 15.43 -2.15
C GLY A 319 -12.94 16.44 -1.97
N GLY A 320 -14.13 16.18 -2.54
CA GLY A 320 -15.32 17.04 -2.41
C GLY A 320 -15.42 18.20 -3.39
N SER A 321 -14.43 18.36 -4.29
CA SER A 321 -14.44 19.42 -5.30
C SER A 321 -15.23 18.99 -6.54
N SER A 322 -16.25 19.76 -6.93
CA SER A 322 -16.93 19.61 -8.23
C SER A 322 -17.61 18.25 -8.50
N GLY A 323 -18.12 17.57 -7.48
CA GLY A 323 -18.84 16.30 -7.64
C GLY A 323 -20.02 16.36 -8.65
N GLN A 324 -20.59 17.54 -8.85
CA GLN A 324 -21.65 17.80 -9.85
C GLN A 324 -21.16 17.66 -11.31
N ASP A 325 -19.86 17.85 -11.57
CA ASP A 325 -19.31 17.65 -12.91
C ASP A 325 -19.44 16.20 -13.36
N ALA A 326 -19.17 15.25 -12.47
CA ALA A 326 -19.34 13.81 -12.77
C ALA A 326 -20.80 13.46 -13.06
N VAL A 327 -21.76 14.03 -12.29
CA VAL A 327 -23.20 13.88 -12.54
C VAL A 327 -23.57 14.42 -13.93
N ARG A 328 -23.09 15.61 -14.28
CA ARG A 328 -23.32 16.21 -15.59
C ARG A 328 -22.78 15.32 -16.72
N ILE A 329 -21.54 14.83 -16.59
CA ILE A 329 -20.94 13.90 -17.57
C ILE A 329 -21.82 12.67 -17.73
N LEU A 330 -22.19 11.99 -16.63
CA LEU A 330 -23.01 10.78 -16.66
C LEU A 330 -24.43 11.02 -17.22
N ARG A 331 -24.94 12.24 -17.14
CA ARG A 331 -26.27 12.61 -17.69
C ARG A 331 -26.23 12.90 -19.18
N THR A 332 -25.14 13.49 -19.68
CA THR A 332 -25.07 14.03 -21.04
C THR A 332 -24.22 13.22 -22.00
N HIS A 333 -23.25 12.44 -21.50
CA HIS A 333 -22.34 11.71 -22.37
C HIS A 333 -23.00 10.47 -22.98
N PRO A 334 -22.95 10.27 -24.32
CA PRO A 334 -23.69 9.21 -25.02
C PRO A 334 -23.24 7.78 -24.64
N LYS A 335 -22.00 7.62 -24.13
CA LYS A 335 -21.47 6.33 -23.67
C LYS A 335 -21.64 6.11 -22.16
N ALA A 336 -22.26 7.04 -21.44
CA ALA A 336 -22.50 6.89 -20.03
C ALA A 336 -23.53 5.80 -19.73
N ALA A 337 -23.31 5.05 -18.67
CA ALA A 337 -24.22 4.00 -18.21
C ALA A 337 -25.58 4.58 -17.81
N SER A 338 -26.65 4.01 -18.34
CA SER A 338 -28.01 4.43 -18.03
C SER A 338 -28.29 4.29 -16.54
N GLY A 339 -28.88 5.32 -15.93
CA GLY A 339 -29.25 5.34 -14.51
C GLY A 339 -28.13 5.77 -13.55
N TRP A 340 -26.85 5.72 -13.95
CA TRP A 340 -25.73 6.00 -13.05
C TRP A 340 -25.63 7.47 -12.60
N SER A 341 -26.14 8.42 -13.40
CA SER A 341 -26.26 9.81 -12.94
C SER A 341 -27.21 9.93 -11.75
N GLY A 342 -28.35 9.21 -11.78
CA GLY A 342 -29.31 9.19 -10.67
C GLY A 342 -28.78 8.47 -9.43
N GLU A 343 -28.04 7.37 -9.61
CA GLU A 343 -27.39 6.68 -8.49
C GLU A 343 -26.35 7.56 -7.80
N LEU A 344 -25.52 8.24 -8.58
CA LEU A 344 -24.53 9.18 -8.04
C LEU A 344 -25.20 10.33 -7.30
N GLU A 345 -26.23 10.95 -7.89
CA GLU A 345 -27.01 12.00 -7.23
C GLU A 345 -27.66 11.52 -5.93
N SER A 346 -28.24 10.31 -5.92
CA SER A 346 -28.85 9.73 -4.73
C SER A 346 -27.85 9.64 -3.56
N VAL A 347 -26.60 9.25 -3.82
CA VAL A 347 -25.57 9.18 -2.79
C VAL A 347 -25.10 10.59 -2.39
N LEU A 348 -24.90 11.51 -3.34
CA LEU A 348 -24.46 12.88 -3.07
C LEU A 348 -25.50 13.69 -2.27
N HIS A 349 -26.79 13.38 -2.44
CA HIS A 349 -27.90 13.99 -1.70
C HIS A 349 -28.41 13.17 -0.52
N ALA A 350 -27.75 12.03 -0.21
CA ALA A 350 -28.07 11.23 0.96
C ALA A 350 -27.86 12.01 2.26
N HIS A 351 -28.35 11.46 3.38
CA HIS A 351 -28.13 12.03 4.69
C HIS A 351 -26.65 12.33 4.92
N THR A 352 -26.32 13.54 5.38
CA THR A 352 -24.96 14.10 5.46
C THR A 352 -23.94 13.12 6.06
N HIS A 353 -24.28 12.50 7.19
CA HIS A 353 -23.36 11.55 7.86
C HIS A 353 -22.98 10.36 6.96
N ARG A 354 -23.93 9.77 6.22
CA ARG A 354 -23.65 8.63 5.33
C ARG A 354 -22.84 9.07 4.12
N ARG A 355 -23.21 10.18 3.49
CA ARG A 355 -22.48 10.75 2.36
C ARG A 355 -21.04 11.06 2.72
N ASP A 356 -20.83 11.79 3.83
CA ASP A 356 -19.50 12.24 4.23
C ASP A 356 -18.62 11.06 4.65
N ALA A 357 -19.17 10.05 5.32
CA ALA A 357 -18.45 8.83 5.67
C ALA A 357 -18.05 8.01 4.42
N ALA A 358 -18.95 7.86 3.45
CA ALA A 358 -18.66 7.18 2.19
C ALA A 358 -17.58 7.94 1.38
N GLN A 359 -17.68 9.25 1.29
CA GLN A 359 -16.71 10.10 0.61
C GLN A 359 -15.34 10.08 1.30
N ALA A 360 -15.31 10.11 2.63
CA ALA A 360 -14.08 9.98 3.41
C ALA A 360 -13.39 8.64 3.19
N LEU A 361 -14.15 7.55 3.02
CA LEU A 361 -13.58 6.23 2.70
C LEU A 361 -12.92 6.22 1.31
N VAL A 362 -13.58 6.77 0.29
CA VAL A 362 -12.99 6.90 -1.06
C VAL A 362 -11.76 7.79 -1.04
N HIS A 363 -11.82 8.93 -0.36
CA HIS A 363 -10.68 9.85 -0.21
C HIS A 363 -9.49 9.14 0.45
N ARG A 364 -9.73 8.36 1.50
CA ARG A 364 -8.70 7.55 2.18
C ARG A 364 -8.08 6.52 1.22
N ALA A 365 -8.87 5.78 0.45
CA ALA A 365 -8.36 4.82 -0.53
C ALA A 365 -7.45 5.48 -1.58
N LEU A 366 -7.64 6.76 -1.87
CA LEU A 366 -6.89 7.53 -2.85
C LEU A 366 -5.87 8.49 -2.22
N GLU A 367 -5.65 8.44 -0.90
CA GLU A 367 -4.78 9.38 -0.16
C GLU A 367 -3.33 9.38 -0.67
N SER A 368 -2.83 8.24 -1.11
CA SER A 368 -1.47 8.11 -1.66
C SER A 368 -1.21 8.99 -2.89
N LEU A 369 -2.25 9.42 -3.62
CA LEU A 369 -2.15 10.36 -4.74
C LEU A 369 -1.71 11.79 -4.34
N ASN A 370 -1.63 12.08 -3.04
CA ASN A 370 -1.01 13.30 -2.54
C ASN A 370 0.51 13.30 -2.81
N SER A 371 1.14 12.10 -2.90
CA SER A 371 2.53 11.97 -3.36
C SER A 371 2.63 12.23 -4.86
N VAL A 372 3.63 13.04 -5.26
CA VAL A 372 3.89 13.37 -6.67
C VAL A 372 4.21 12.10 -7.47
N HIS A 373 5.08 11.24 -6.95
CA HIS A 373 5.51 10.00 -7.62
C HIS A 373 4.35 9.06 -7.87
N ILE A 374 3.49 8.83 -6.87
CA ILE A 374 2.33 7.95 -6.98
C ILE A 374 1.30 8.55 -7.95
N ARG A 375 1.10 9.87 -7.90
CA ARG A 375 0.20 10.55 -8.85
C ARG A 375 0.69 10.44 -10.29
N ASP A 376 2.00 10.57 -10.53
CA ASP A 376 2.61 10.42 -11.85
C ASP A 376 2.53 8.97 -12.34
N ALA A 377 2.70 7.97 -11.47
CA ALA A 377 2.52 6.56 -11.79
C ALA A 377 1.07 6.23 -12.24
N CYS A 378 0.07 7.04 -11.82
CA CYS A 378 -1.33 6.88 -12.19
C CYS A 378 -1.75 7.68 -13.44
N ASN A 379 -0.84 8.41 -14.09
CA ASN A 379 -1.13 9.23 -15.27
C ASN A 379 -0.16 8.90 -16.41
N PRO A 380 -0.40 7.78 -17.13
CA PRO A 380 0.42 7.40 -18.27
C PRO A 380 0.32 8.43 -19.39
N GLY A 381 1.42 8.61 -20.14
CA GLY A 381 1.39 9.24 -21.44
C GLY A 381 0.66 8.36 -22.47
N ARG A 382 0.49 8.87 -23.69
CA ARG A 382 -0.22 8.13 -24.74
C ARG A 382 0.47 6.80 -25.13
N THR A 383 1.76 6.67 -24.87
CA THR A 383 2.59 5.52 -25.26
C THR A 383 3.05 4.68 -24.07
N ASP A 384 2.75 5.11 -22.83
CA ASP A 384 3.34 4.52 -21.62
C ASP A 384 2.37 3.57 -20.88
N GLY A 385 1.20 3.31 -21.47
CA GLY A 385 0.16 2.47 -20.85
C GLY A 385 0.47 0.98 -20.98
N LEU A 386 0.03 0.18 -19.99
CA LEU A 386 0.04 -1.27 -20.07
C LEU A 386 -1.10 -1.73 -20.98
N GLU A 387 -0.74 -2.32 -22.11
CA GLU A 387 -1.69 -3.02 -22.98
C GLU A 387 -1.80 -4.47 -22.51
N LEU A 388 -2.88 -4.79 -21.79
CA LEU A 388 -3.05 -6.10 -21.14
C LEU A 388 -3.12 -7.25 -22.14
N GLU A 389 -3.65 -7.01 -23.33
CA GLU A 389 -3.71 -8.02 -24.39
C GLU A 389 -2.32 -8.38 -24.89
N SER A 390 -1.50 -7.38 -25.24
CA SER A 390 -0.10 -7.59 -25.65
C SER A 390 0.72 -8.24 -24.53
N PHE A 391 0.51 -7.80 -23.26
CA PHE A 391 1.17 -8.40 -22.12
C PHE A 391 0.98 -9.92 -22.06
N LEU A 392 -0.24 -10.42 -22.31
CA LEU A 392 -0.54 -11.84 -22.28
C LEU A 392 0.00 -12.59 -23.51
N THR A 393 -0.13 -12.00 -24.72
CA THR A 393 0.29 -12.65 -25.96
C THR A 393 1.80 -12.68 -26.13
N ASP A 394 2.51 -11.68 -25.62
CA ASP A 394 3.96 -11.52 -25.78
C ASP A 394 4.77 -12.17 -24.64
N LEU A 395 4.15 -13.04 -23.84
CA LEU A 395 4.76 -13.70 -22.68
C LEU A 395 5.36 -12.72 -21.67
N GLY A 396 4.70 -11.61 -21.46
CA GLY A 396 5.15 -10.51 -20.63
C GLY A 396 5.33 -10.91 -19.17
N THR A 397 6.17 -10.17 -18.44
CA THR A 397 6.30 -10.27 -16.99
C THR A 397 5.98 -8.92 -16.36
N LEU A 398 5.02 -8.89 -15.45
CA LEU A 398 4.66 -7.69 -14.69
C LEU A 398 5.05 -7.86 -13.23
N TYR A 399 5.99 -7.05 -12.77
CA TYR A 399 6.32 -6.91 -11.35
C TYR A 399 5.50 -5.77 -10.75
N VAL A 400 4.75 -6.07 -9.70
CA VAL A 400 4.03 -5.11 -8.88
C VAL A 400 4.75 -5.03 -7.54
N VAL A 401 5.50 -3.95 -7.34
CA VAL A 401 6.38 -3.77 -6.20
C VAL A 401 5.79 -2.74 -5.26
N GLY A 402 5.81 -3.02 -3.96
CA GLY A 402 5.28 -2.09 -2.96
C GLY A 402 5.76 -2.40 -1.54
N GLU A 403 5.50 -1.49 -0.64
CA GLU A 403 5.74 -1.66 0.79
C GLU A 403 4.63 -2.49 1.42
N PRO A 404 4.96 -3.52 2.22
CA PRO A 404 3.95 -4.30 2.92
C PRO A 404 3.27 -3.45 4.00
N ASN A 405 1.97 -3.53 4.08
CA ASN A 405 1.14 -2.75 4.98
C ASN A 405 0.16 -3.65 5.75
N GLU A 406 0.27 -3.64 7.08
CA GLU A 406 -0.59 -4.45 7.97
C GLU A 406 -1.84 -3.70 8.46
N ASP A 407 -1.88 -2.38 8.32
CA ASP A 407 -3.03 -1.55 8.71
C ASP A 407 -3.50 -0.61 7.58
N PRO A 408 -3.98 -1.17 6.46
CA PRO A 408 -4.43 -0.38 5.32
C PRO A 408 -5.71 0.43 5.58
N ARG A 409 -6.45 0.12 6.64
CA ARG A 409 -7.68 0.86 6.99
C ARG A 409 -7.38 2.22 7.58
N THR A 410 -6.26 2.36 8.27
CA THR A 410 -5.81 3.63 8.85
C THR A 410 -4.89 4.39 7.90
N HIS A 411 -3.92 3.70 7.30
CA HIS A 411 -2.92 4.27 6.40
C HIS A 411 -2.73 3.38 5.16
N PRO A 412 -3.58 3.49 4.14
CA PRO A 412 -3.58 2.55 3.01
C PRO A 412 -2.31 2.60 2.15
N GLY A 413 -1.56 3.69 2.13
CA GLY A 413 -0.41 3.85 1.25
C GLY A 413 -0.78 3.64 -0.22
N ALA A 414 0.08 2.97 -0.98
CA ALA A 414 -0.16 2.62 -2.38
C ALA A 414 -0.99 1.33 -2.56
N MET A 415 -1.29 0.59 -1.48
CA MET A 415 -1.97 -0.72 -1.56
C MET A 415 -3.26 -0.72 -2.39
N PRO A 416 -4.19 0.27 -2.30
CA PRO A 416 -5.37 0.32 -3.15
C PRO A 416 -5.07 0.32 -4.65
N LEU A 417 -4.00 1.01 -5.05
CA LEU A 417 -3.57 1.09 -6.45
C LEU A 417 -2.93 -0.21 -6.93
N LEU A 418 -2.09 -0.83 -6.08
CA LEU A 418 -1.49 -2.14 -6.35
C LEU A 418 -2.58 -3.20 -6.47
N THR A 419 -3.55 -3.23 -5.54
CA THR A 419 -4.71 -4.13 -5.56
C THR A 419 -5.52 -3.96 -6.85
N ALA A 420 -5.79 -2.73 -7.25
CA ALA A 420 -6.57 -2.45 -8.46
C ALA A 420 -5.85 -2.90 -9.75
N LEU A 421 -4.53 -2.75 -9.81
CA LEU A 421 -3.75 -3.22 -10.96
C LEU A 421 -3.72 -4.75 -11.02
N VAL A 422 -3.39 -5.42 -9.90
CA VAL A 422 -3.36 -6.89 -9.82
C VAL A 422 -4.71 -7.49 -10.18
N SER A 423 -5.80 -6.98 -9.57
CA SER A 423 -7.18 -7.38 -9.89
C SER A 423 -7.51 -7.18 -11.38
N SER A 424 -7.07 -6.06 -11.98
CA SER A 424 -7.28 -5.79 -13.41
C SER A 424 -6.61 -6.81 -14.33
N VAL A 425 -5.39 -7.22 -14.02
CA VAL A 425 -4.64 -8.22 -14.79
C VAL A 425 -5.29 -9.60 -14.65
N VAL A 426 -5.64 -9.98 -13.41
CA VAL A 426 -6.32 -11.26 -13.13
C VAL A 426 -7.66 -11.34 -13.86
N GLU A 427 -8.48 -10.27 -13.78
CA GLU A 427 -9.79 -10.25 -14.44
C GLU A 427 -9.68 -10.27 -15.96
N HIS A 428 -8.66 -9.60 -16.52
CA HIS A 428 -8.40 -9.66 -17.96
C HIS A 428 -8.01 -11.08 -18.40
N GLY A 429 -7.12 -11.75 -17.65
CA GLY A 429 -6.76 -13.15 -17.89
C GLY A 429 -7.97 -14.10 -17.82
N ARG A 430 -8.85 -13.91 -16.83
CA ARG A 430 -10.10 -14.70 -16.71
C ARG A 430 -11.03 -14.49 -17.89
N ARG A 431 -11.19 -13.24 -18.36
CA ARG A 431 -12.01 -12.95 -19.56
C ARG A 431 -11.44 -13.57 -20.82
N MET A 432 -10.12 -13.51 -21.02
CA MET A 432 -9.47 -14.17 -22.16
C MET A 432 -9.61 -15.68 -22.09
N ALA A 433 -9.44 -16.30 -20.91
CA ALA A 433 -9.69 -17.72 -20.70
C ALA A 433 -11.13 -18.12 -21.08
N ALA A 434 -12.12 -17.37 -20.60
CA ALA A 434 -13.52 -17.61 -20.87
C ALA A 434 -13.88 -17.43 -22.36
N GLY A 435 -13.16 -16.55 -23.07
CA GLY A 435 -13.33 -16.32 -24.52
C GLY A 435 -12.57 -17.35 -25.40
N SER A 436 -11.65 -18.14 -24.83
CA SER A 436 -10.91 -19.16 -25.58
C SER A 436 -11.78 -20.41 -25.85
N SER A 437 -11.49 -21.15 -26.92
CA SER A 437 -12.21 -22.37 -27.27
C SER A 437 -12.07 -23.50 -26.23
N SER A 438 -10.96 -23.49 -25.46
CA SER A 438 -10.67 -24.46 -24.40
C SER A 438 -11.18 -24.04 -23.02
N GLY A 439 -11.70 -22.81 -22.87
CA GLY A 439 -12.07 -22.22 -21.58
C GLY A 439 -10.87 -21.90 -20.67
N ARG A 440 -9.64 -21.90 -21.21
CA ARG A 440 -8.40 -21.66 -20.45
C ARG A 440 -7.38 -20.89 -21.26
N LEU A 441 -6.44 -20.23 -20.56
CA LEU A 441 -5.26 -19.64 -21.20
C LEU A 441 -4.25 -20.71 -21.62
N ASP A 442 -3.68 -20.55 -22.83
CA ASP A 442 -2.61 -21.35 -23.36
C ASP A 442 -1.66 -20.45 -24.20
N PRO A 443 -0.41 -20.24 -23.78
CA PRO A 443 0.18 -20.72 -22.52
C PRO A 443 -0.47 -20.13 -21.27
N PRO A 444 -0.40 -20.83 -20.11
CA PRO A 444 -1.00 -20.38 -18.87
C PRO A 444 -0.32 -19.12 -18.33
N MET A 445 -1.09 -18.20 -17.74
CA MET A 445 -0.54 -17.04 -17.02
C MET A 445 -0.28 -17.40 -15.56
N THR A 446 0.98 -17.44 -15.17
CA THR A 446 1.39 -17.75 -13.80
C THR A 446 1.24 -16.53 -12.89
N LEU A 447 0.57 -16.70 -11.75
CA LEU A 447 0.36 -15.67 -10.74
C LEU A 447 1.20 -15.99 -9.50
N VAL A 448 2.23 -15.19 -9.25
CA VAL A 448 3.12 -15.31 -8.09
C VAL A 448 2.82 -14.16 -7.15
N LEU A 449 1.91 -14.39 -6.20
CA LEU A 449 1.33 -13.38 -5.34
C LEU A 449 2.01 -13.43 -3.96
N ASP A 450 3.22 -12.88 -3.87
CA ASP A 450 3.99 -12.83 -2.62
C ASP A 450 3.45 -11.73 -1.71
N ASP A 451 3.32 -12.04 -0.41
CA ASP A 451 2.75 -11.16 0.63
C ASP A 451 1.39 -10.54 0.21
N ILE A 452 0.57 -11.28 -0.50
CA ILE A 452 -0.64 -10.74 -1.17
C ILE A 452 -1.57 -10.00 -0.22
N ALA A 453 -1.72 -10.45 1.02
CA ALA A 453 -2.59 -9.79 2.00
C ALA A 453 -2.03 -8.45 2.49
N ALA A 454 -0.70 -8.32 2.60
CA ALA A 454 -0.05 -7.10 3.06
C ALA A 454 0.32 -6.14 1.93
N LEU A 455 0.27 -6.59 0.66
CA LEU A 455 0.74 -5.81 -0.47
C LEU A 455 -0.38 -5.40 -1.42
N ALA A 456 -1.20 -6.36 -1.86
CA ALA A 456 -2.23 -6.13 -2.86
C ALA A 456 -3.40 -7.13 -2.69
N PRO A 457 -4.15 -7.09 -1.60
CA PRO A 457 -5.24 -8.03 -1.35
C PRO A 457 -6.33 -7.87 -2.39
N ILE A 458 -6.45 -8.84 -3.31
CA ILE A 458 -7.47 -8.82 -4.36
C ILE A 458 -8.75 -9.51 -3.89
N PRO A 459 -9.94 -8.94 -4.18
CA PRO A 459 -11.21 -9.56 -3.80
C PRO A 459 -11.44 -10.93 -4.45
N GLU A 460 -10.86 -11.17 -5.63
CA GLU A 460 -11.01 -12.38 -6.44
C GLU A 460 -10.16 -13.57 -5.96
N LEU A 461 -9.26 -13.39 -5.00
CA LEU A 461 -8.32 -14.43 -4.57
C LEU A 461 -8.98 -15.76 -4.15
N PRO A 462 -10.12 -15.77 -3.40
CA PRO A 462 -10.76 -17.03 -3.05
C PRO A 462 -11.27 -17.83 -4.26
N ASP A 463 -11.78 -17.14 -5.27
CA ASP A 463 -12.27 -17.79 -6.49
C ASP A 463 -11.12 -18.19 -7.41
N LEU A 464 -10.06 -17.39 -7.42
CA LEU A 464 -8.83 -17.70 -8.15
C LEU A 464 -8.17 -18.98 -7.61
N LEU A 465 -8.09 -19.15 -6.31
CA LEU A 465 -7.57 -20.37 -5.69
C LEU A 465 -8.44 -21.59 -6.00
N ALA A 466 -9.75 -21.43 -6.12
CA ALA A 466 -10.68 -22.52 -6.39
C ALA A 466 -10.72 -22.94 -7.87
N THR A 467 -10.56 -22.01 -8.81
CA THR A 467 -10.83 -22.25 -10.24
C THR A 467 -9.67 -21.90 -11.16
N GLY A 468 -8.60 -21.29 -10.63
CA GLY A 468 -7.48 -20.78 -11.42
C GLY A 468 -6.78 -21.84 -12.25
N THR A 469 -6.57 -23.03 -11.70
CA THR A 469 -5.97 -24.17 -12.43
C THR A 469 -6.75 -24.50 -13.69
N ALA A 470 -8.07 -24.58 -13.62
CA ALA A 470 -8.92 -24.89 -14.77
C ALA A 470 -8.89 -23.76 -15.82
N ALA A 471 -8.80 -22.51 -15.38
CA ALA A 471 -8.75 -21.34 -16.27
C ALA A 471 -7.37 -21.07 -16.88
N GLY A 472 -6.34 -21.86 -16.56
CA GLY A 472 -4.96 -21.59 -17.00
C GLY A 472 -4.31 -20.41 -16.27
N LEU A 473 -4.68 -20.23 -15.00
CA LEU A 473 -4.18 -19.21 -14.06
C LEU A 473 -3.56 -19.91 -12.84
N PRO A 474 -2.49 -20.71 -12.98
CA PRO A 474 -1.82 -21.30 -11.84
C PRO A 474 -1.34 -20.20 -10.90
N THR A 475 -1.60 -20.37 -9.61
CA THR A 475 -1.44 -19.30 -8.62
C THR A 475 -0.66 -19.79 -7.42
N LEU A 476 0.38 -19.06 -7.04
CA LEU A 476 1.06 -19.17 -5.76
C LEU A 476 0.69 -17.94 -4.91
N ALA A 477 -0.20 -18.11 -3.93
CA ALA A 477 -0.55 -17.07 -2.96
C ALA A 477 0.23 -17.28 -1.67
N VAL A 478 1.16 -16.38 -1.36
CA VAL A 478 1.97 -16.43 -0.13
C VAL A 478 1.37 -15.48 0.90
N LEU A 479 1.09 -16.03 2.09
CA LEU A 479 0.51 -15.36 3.24
C LEU A 479 1.45 -15.51 4.44
N ARG A 480 1.37 -14.60 5.39
CA ARG A 480 2.17 -14.68 6.63
C ARG A 480 1.48 -15.51 7.71
N SER A 481 0.16 -15.40 7.77
CA SER A 481 -0.66 -16.14 8.75
C SER A 481 -2.11 -16.34 8.30
N PRO A 482 -2.84 -17.29 8.91
CA PRO A 482 -4.26 -17.46 8.70
C PRO A 482 -5.10 -16.24 9.13
N GLU A 483 -4.69 -15.53 10.18
CA GLU A 483 -5.38 -14.32 10.67
C GLU A 483 -5.37 -13.22 9.62
N GLN A 484 -4.23 -13.01 8.97
CA GLN A 484 -4.09 -12.05 7.88
C GLN A 484 -5.07 -12.35 6.74
N ALA A 485 -5.23 -13.63 6.40
CA ALA A 485 -6.20 -14.06 5.41
C ALA A 485 -7.65 -13.79 5.83
N ARG A 486 -8.01 -14.12 7.10
CA ARG A 486 -9.37 -13.89 7.62
C ARG A 486 -9.72 -12.40 7.70
N ASP A 487 -8.74 -11.55 7.93
CA ASP A 487 -8.94 -10.11 8.04
C ASP A 487 -9.43 -9.49 6.73
N HIS A 488 -8.92 -9.95 5.60
CA HIS A 488 -9.32 -9.46 4.28
C HIS A 488 -10.50 -10.23 3.68
N TRP A 489 -10.46 -11.59 3.69
CA TRP A 489 -11.44 -12.42 2.96
C TRP A 489 -12.51 -13.08 3.84
N ARG A 490 -12.52 -12.78 5.16
CA ARG A 490 -13.53 -13.25 6.13
C ARG A 490 -13.68 -14.77 6.21
N GLY A 491 -12.65 -15.53 5.84
CA GLY A 491 -12.70 -16.99 5.91
C GLY A 491 -11.38 -17.68 5.57
N PRO A 492 -11.33 -19.00 5.76
CA PRO A 492 -10.14 -19.81 5.52
C PRO A 492 -9.99 -20.09 4.01
N LEU A 493 -9.51 -19.10 3.25
CA LEU A 493 -9.38 -19.21 1.78
C LEU A 493 -8.38 -20.27 1.32
N TRP A 494 -7.44 -20.68 2.17
CA TRP A 494 -6.41 -21.68 1.84
C TRP A 494 -6.97 -23.07 1.56
N HIS A 495 -8.15 -23.41 2.09
CA HIS A 495 -8.84 -24.66 1.76
C HIS A 495 -9.34 -24.72 0.33
N ARG A 496 -9.42 -23.59 -0.37
CA ARG A 496 -9.84 -23.53 -1.77
C ARG A 496 -8.70 -23.83 -2.75
N ALA A 497 -7.45 -23.72 -2.29
CA ALA A 497 -6.29 -24.04 -3.12
C ALA A 497 -6.13 -25.56 -3.30
N ASP A 498 -5.62 -25.97 -4.48
CA ASP A 498 -5.32 -27.38 -4.79
C ASP A 498 -4.27 -27.97 -3.83
N ALA A 499 -3.32 -27.12 -3.41
CA ALA A 499 -2.28 -27.53 -2.47
C ALA A 499 -1.97 -26.42 -1.45
N ARG A 500 -1.52 -26.84 -0.28
CA ARG A 500 -1.13 -25.97 0.84
C ARG A 500 0.32 -26.21 1.18
N LEU A 501 1.07 -25.13 1.38
CA LEU A 501 2.49 -25.17 1.69
C LEU A 501 2.76 -24.43 3.00
N VAL A 502 3.71 -24.91 3.76
CA VAL A 502 4.22 -24.24 4.97
C VAL A 502 5.73 -24.21 4.88
N LEU A 503 6.32 -23.02 4.89
CA LEU A 503 7.75 -22.81 4.80
C LEU A 503 8.35 -22.48 6.17
N GLY A 504 9.41 -23.21 6.51
CA GLY A 504 10.17 -23.01 7.75
C GLY A 504 9.39 -23.38 9.01
N THR A 505 9.93 -22.98 10.17
CA THR A 505 9.30 -23.23 11.46
C THR A 505 8.11 -22.28 11.67
N GLN A 506 6.94 -22.86 11.88
CA GLN A 506 5.71 -22.12 12.09
C GLN A 506 5.11 -22.45 13.46
N PRO A 507 4.27 -21.56 14.04
CA PRO A 507 3.57 -21.84 15.29
C PRO A 507 2.70 -23.11 15.20
N PRO A 508 2.60 -23.92 16.27
CA PRO A 508 1.76 -25.12 16.29
C PRO A 508 0.31 -24.84 15.88
N ALA A 509 -0.26 -23.72 16.32
CA ALA A 509 -1.62 -23.32 15.99
C ALA A 509 -1.86 -23.20 14.48
N LEU A 510 -0.88 -22.71 13.71
CA LEU A 510 -0.98 -22.66 12.25
C LEU A 510 -0.99 -24.06 11.66
N LEU A 511 -0.13 -24.96 12.17
CA LEU A 511 -0.04 -26.34 11.70
C LEU A 511 -1.33 -27.12 11.97
N ASP A 512 -2.01 -26.83 13.08
CA ASP A 512 -3.31 -27.41 13.42
C ASP A 512 -4.43 -26.92 12.48
N GLU A 513 -4.34 -25.69 12.00
CA GLU A 513 -5.30 -25.13 11.04
C GLU A 513 -5.07 -25.60 9.59
N VAL A 514 -3.86 -26.03 9.26
CA VAL A 514 -3.46 -26.47 7.92
C VAL A 514 -2.77 -27.82 8.00
N PRO A 515 -3.46 -28.87 8.50
CA PRO A 515 -2.85 -30.17 8.77
C PRO A 515 -2.31 -30.87 7.52
N ASP A 516 -2.97 -30.63 6.36
CA ASP A 516 -2.64 -31.24 5.07
C ASP A 516 -1.55 -30.48 4.30
N ALA A 517 -0.91 -29.48 4.92
CA ALA A 517 0.11 -28.69 4.25
C ALA A 517 1.42 -29.48 4.09
N VAL A 518 2.01 -29.38 2.91
CA VAL A 518 3.38 -29.85 2.66
C VAL A 518 4.34 -28.90 3.35
N ARG A 519 5.17 -29.46 4.24
CA ARG A 519 6.18 -28.67 4.97
C ARG A 519 7.46 -28.61 4.12
N LEU A 520 7.87 -27.41 3.85
CA LEU A 520 9.15 -27.13 3.20
C LEU A 520 10.16 -26.71 4.28
N PRO A 521 11.40 -27.23 4.23
CA PRO A 521 12.41 -26.96 5.25
C PRO A 521 12.78 -25.49 5.38
#